data_ff5d1bc2d911c40554ba7f24143c1432
#
_entry.id   ff5d1bc2d911c40554ba7f24143c1432
#
_cell.length_a   1.000
_cell.length_b   1.000
_cell.length_c   1.000
_cell.angle_alpha   90.00
_cell.angle_beta   90.00
_cell.angle_gamma   90.00
#
_symmetry.space_group_name_H-M   'P 1'
#
loop_
_entity.id
_entity.type
_entity.pdbx_description
1 polymer ?
#
loop_
_entity_poly.entity_id
_entity_poly.type
_entity_poly.pdbx_seq_one_letter_code
_entity_poly.pdbx_strand_id
1 'polypeptide(L)'
;MTDRETQAAIESILFASGSPVNVDILALALDTDRITISAVLSQMMEEYNQKDGGISLLKLGDCYQLASRKEYHAYVKKALDNRKEAFLSTAAFEVLAIIAYNQPITRGYVSQVRGVECGEIIDKLEEKGLVEECGKLDAPGRPRLFRTTPEFLRVFGLSALSELPNLEDIEPDNAQLQIEEVTQ
;
A
#
# COMPACT_ATOMS: atom_id res chain seq x y z
N MET A 1 -15.44 -10.49 24.60
CA MET A 1 -14.79 -11.56 23.83
C MET A 1 -13.50 -11.96 24.52
N THR A 2 -13.12 -13.24 24.46
CA THR A 2 -11.77 -13.69 24.89
C THR A 2 -10.75 -13.27 23.83
N ASP A 3 -9.46 -13.16 24.22
CA ASP A 3 -8.39 -12.79 23.25
C ASP A 3 -8.38 -13.69 22.02
N ARG A 4 -8.61 -14.99 22.20
CA ARG A 4 -8.67 -15.97 21.12
C ARG A 4 -9.87 -15.76 20.18
N GLU A 5 -11.02 -15.37 20.71
CA GLU A 5 -12.20 -15.01 19.90
C GLU A 5 -11.95 -13.73 19.11
N THR A 6 -11.29 -12.74 19.72
CA THR A 6 -10.91 -11.49 19.07
C THR A 6 -9.92 -11.75 17.92
N GLN A 7 -8.89 -12.57 18.14
CA GLN A 7 -7.96 -12.98 17.08
C GLN A 7 -8.68 -13.67 15.90
N ALA A 8 -9.57 -14.64 16.19
CA ALA A 8 -10.32 -15.37 15.17
C ALA A 8 -11.26 -14.43 14.37
N ALA A 9 -11.89 -13.47 15.03
CA ALA A 9 -12.73 -12.47 14.37
C ALA A 9 -11.92 -11.54 13.45
N ILE A 10 -10.75 -11.04 13.91
CA ILE A 10 -9.82 -10.25 13.11
C ILE A 10 -9.37 -11.05 11.90
N GLU A 11 -8.91 -12.29 12.08
CA GLU A 11 -8.47 -13.18 11.00
C GLU A 11 -9.58 -13.36 9.95
N SER A 12 -10.82 -13.58 10.39
CA SER A 12 -11.98 -13.73 9.51
C SER A 12 -12.26 -12.46 8.69
N ILE A 13 -12.19 -11.28 9.31
CA ILE A 13 -12.40 -10.00 8.63
C ILE A 13 -11.30 -9.75 7.60
N LEU A 14 -10.04 -9.95 7.97
CA LEU A 14 -8.89 -9.75 7.08
C LEU A 14 -8.90 -10.72 5.89
N PHE A 15 -9.30 -11.99 6.14
CA PHE A 15 -9.44 -12.99 5.08
C PHE A 15 -10.58 -12.63 4.11
N ALA A 16 -11.75 -12.27 4.64
CA ALA A 16 -12.92 -11.93 3.84
C ALA A 16 -12.73 -10.63 3.03
N SER A 17 -12.01 -9.66 3.57
CA SER A 17 -11.72 -8.40 2.90
C SER A 17 -10.84 -8.58 1.65
N GLY A 18 -9.84 -9.44 1.70
CA GLY A 18 -8.85 -9.62 0.61
C GLY A 18 -8.00 -8.36 0.31
N SER A 19 -8.23 -7.26 1.01
CA SER A 19 -7.56 -5.96 0.88
C SER A 19 -7.12 -5.44 2.25
N PRO A 20 -6.20 -4.44 2.33
CA PRO A 20 -5.80 -3.85 3.60
C PRO A 20 -6.98 -3.26 4.37
N VAL A 21 -7.12 -3.61 5.66
CA VAL A 21 -8.16 -3.11 6.57
C VAL A 21 -7.52 -2.22 7.63
N ASN A 22 -8.07 -1.01 7.79
CA ASN A 22 -7.60 -0.07 8.81
C ASN A 22 -7.94 -0.56 10.21
N VAL A 23 -7.01 -0.34 11.16
CA VAL A 23 -7.17 -0.73 12.57
C VAL A 23 -8.43 -0.13 13.22
N ASP A 24 -8.82 1.08 12.82
CA ASP A 24 -10.02 1.74 13.36
C ASP A 24 -11.31 1.03 12.90
N ILE A 25 -11.32 0.47 11.68
CA ILE A 25 -12.44 -0.35 11.18
C ILE A 25 -12.57 -1.63 11.99
N LEU A 26 -11.44 -2.28 12.31
CA LEU A 26 -11.42 -3.48 13.15
C LEU A 26 -11.91 -3.17 14.57
N ALA A 27 -11.45 -2.06 15.15
CA ALA A 27 -11.87 -1.60 16.47
C ALA A 27 -13.38 -1.34 16.52
N LEU A 28 -13.91 -0.65 15.52
CA LEU A 28 -15.35 -0.40 15.39
C LEU A 28 -16.15 -1.69 15.21
N ALA A 29 -15.72 -2.60 14.34
CA ALA A 29 -16.41 -3.85 14.04
C ALA A 29 -16.47 -4.80 15.24
N LEU A 30 -15.50 -4.72 16.16
CA LEU A 30 -15.38 -5.59 17.33
C LEU A 30 -15.80 -4.89 18.65
N ASP A 31 -16.37 -3.69 18.56
CA ASP A 31 -16.74 -2.86 19.73
C ASP A 31 -15.61 -2.78 20.77
N THR A 32 -14.38 -2.58 20.30
CA THR A 32 -13.15 -2.59 21.11
C THR A 32 -12.31 -1.36 20.79
N ASP A 33 -11.51 -0.90 21.73
CA ASP A 33 -10.64 0.26 21.51
C ASP A 33 -9.44 -0.07 20.57
N ARG A 34 -8.94 0.95 19.87
CA ARG A 34 -7.81 0.84 18.92
C ARG A 34 -6.54 0.29 19.57
N ILE A 35 -6.26 0.62 20.83
CA ILE A 35 -5.02 0.22 21.52
C ILE A 35 -5.05 -1.29 21.74
N THR A 36 -6.18 -1.81 22.23
CA THR A 36 -6.40 -3.25 22.42
C THR A 36 -6.29 -4.01 21.10
N ILE A 37 -6.95 -3.56 20.03
CA ILE A 37 -6.86 -4.20 18.71
C ILE A 37 -5.42 -4.17 18.18
N SER A 38 -4.69 -3.06 18.35
CA SER A 38 -3.29 -2.97 17.91
C SER A 38 -2.38 -3.94 18.67
N ALA A 39 -2.61 -4.16 19.96
CA ALA A 39 -1.86 -5.14 20.75
C ALA A 39 -2.14 -6.58 20.27
N VAL A 40 -3.41 -6.93 20.01
CA VAL A 40 -3.81 -8.23 19.47
C VAL A 40 -3.18 -8.46 18.10
N LEU A 41 -3.22 -7.47 17.20
CA LEU A 41 -2.61 -7.55 15.87
C LEU A 41 -1.09 -7.75 15.94
N SER A 42 -0.41 -7.09 16.89
CA SER A 42 1.04 -7.28 17.09
C SER A 42 1.36 -8.72 17.52
N GLN A 43 0.59 -9.27 18.45
CA GLN A 43 0.72 -10.68 18.85
C GLN A 43 0.44 -11.63 17.69
N MET A 44 -0.63 -11.39 16.91
CA MET A 44 -0.94 -12.19 15.73
C MET A 44 0.20 -12.15 14.70
N MET A 45 0.84 -10.99 14.47
CA MET A 45 1.99 -10.90 13.56
C MET A 45 3.15 -11.77 14.02
N GLU A 46 3.48 -11.80 15.32
CA GLU A 46 4.51 -12.68 15.87
C GLU A 46 4.16 -14.15 15.66
N GLU A 47 2.91 -14.55 15.94
CA GLU A 47 2.42 -15.90 15.74
C GLU A 47 2.50 -16.33 14.26
N TYR A 48 2.09 -15.47 13.33
CA TYR A 48 2.18 -15.72 11.88
C TYR A 48 3.64 -15.83 11.41
N ASN A 49 4.57 -15.04 11.97
CA ASN A 49 5.98 -15.10 11.62
C ASN A 49 6.68 -16.35 12.13
N GLN A 50 6.23 -16.92 13.26
CA GLN A 50 6.79 -18.13 13.85
C GLN A 50 6.23 -19.42 13.23
N LYS A 51 5.04 -19.40 12.63
CA LYS A 51 4.43 -20.56 11.99
C LYS A 51 5.08 -20.86 10.64
N ASP A 52 5.40 -22.12 10.39
CA ASP A 52 5.70 -22.63 9.05
C ASP A 52 4.39 -22.72 8.25
N GLY A 53 4.02 -21.64 7.56
CA GLY A 53 2.77 -21.57 6.81
C GLY A 53 2.93 -20.76 5.52
N GLY A 54 1.93 -20.83 4.63
CA GLY A 54 1.93 -20.12 3.36
C GLY A 54 1.40 -18.68 3.45
N ILE A 55 0.91 -18.25 4.64
CA ILE A 55 0.26 -16.95 4.84
C ILE A 55 1.06 -16.12 5.87
N SER A 56 1.14 -14.83 5.65
CA SER A 56 1.69 -13.83 6.56
C SER A 56 0.65 -12.76 6.87
N LEU A 57 0.79 -12.10 8.01
CA LEU A 57 0.03 -10.91 8.37
C LEU A 57 0.92 -9.69 8.13
N LEU A 58 0.54 -8.84 7.17
CA LEU A 58 1.27 -7.63 6.81
C LEU A 58 0.70 -6.42 7.56
N LYS A 59 1.60 -5.52 7.96
CA LYS A 59 1.27 -4.18 8.43
C LYS A 59 1.64 -3.17 7.34
N LEU A 60 0.70 -2.33 6.95
CA LEU A 60 0.79 -1.37 5.87
C LEU A 60 0.34 0.00 6.39
N GLY A 61 1.23 0.72 7.08
CA GLY A 61 0.86 1.89 7.86
C GLY A 61 -0.08 1.53 9.02
N ASP A 62 -1.29 2.11 9.04
CA ASP A 62 -2.36 1.79 10.00
C ASP A 62 -3.31 0.67 9.53
N CYS A 63 -3.01 0.02 8.40
CA CYS A 63 -3.79 -1.06 7.85
C CYS A 63 -3.08 -2.41 8.02
N TYR A 64 -3.89 -3.49 8.03
CA TYR A 64 -3.40 -4.87 8.12
C TYR A 64 -4.03 -5.74 7.05
N GLN A 65 -3.29 -6.72 6.54
CA GLN A 65 -3.75 -7.64 5.50
C GLN A 65 -3.14 -9.03 5.65
N LEU A 66 -3.92 -10.08 5.39
CA LEU A 66 -3.38 -11.43 5.16
C LEU A 66 -2.87 -11.54 3.72
N ALA A 67 -1.66 -12.05 3.56
CA ALA A 67 -1.03 -12.23 2.25
C ALA A 67 -0.31 -13.58 2.17
N SER A 68 -0.12 -14.09 0.96
CA SER A 68 0.76 -15.23 0.72
C SER A 68 2.21 -14.85 0.98
N ARG A 69 3.00 -15.77 1.53
CA ARG A 69 4.44 -15.56 1.74
C ARG A 69 5.19 -15.51 0.41
N LYS A 70 6.26 -14.70 0.37
CA LYS A 70 7.08 -14.49 -0.83
C LYS A 70 7.68 -15.80 -1.38
N GLU A 71 8.03 -16.74 -0.51
CA GLU A 71 8.60 -18.04 -0.86
C GLU A 71 7.67 -18.87 -1.77
N TYR A 72 6.36 -18.62 -1.69
CA TYR A 72 5.36 -19.34 -2.49
C TYR A 72 4.85 -18.55 -3.70
N HIS A 73 5.45 -17.37 -3.97
CA HIS A 73 5.02 -16.48 -5.06
C HIS A 73 4.96 -17.19 -6.42
N ALA A 74 5.96 -18.01 -6.75
CA ALA A 74 5.99 -18.75 -8.02
C ALA A 74 4.79 -19.68 -8.21
N TYR A 75 4.32 -20.33 -7.13
CA TYR A 75 3.15 -21.22 -7.17
C TYR A 75 1.86 -20.43 -7.30
N VAL A 76 1.75 -19.32 -6.54
CA VAL A 76 0.58 -18.43 -6.61
C VAL A 76 0.46 -17.82 -8.01
N LYS A 77 1.56 -17.30 -8.55
CA LYS A 77 1.62 -16.75 -9.92
C LYS A 77 1.16 -17.81 -10.92
N LYS A 78 1.73 -19.00 -10.90
CA LYS A 78 1.38 -20.09 -11.82
C LYS A 78 -0.11 -20.50 -11.73
N ALA A 79 -0.71 -20.46 -10.54
CA ALA A 79 -2.11 -20.81 -10.33
C ALA A 79 -3.08 -19.69 -10.76
N LEU A 80 -2.65 -18.42 -10.66
CA LEU A 80 -3.49 -17.25 -10.89
C LEU A 80 -3.13 -16.47 -12.16
N ASP A 81 -2.25 -16.99 -13.02
CA ASP A 81 -1.61 -16.34 -14.17
C ASP A 81 -2.59 -15.88 -15.30
N ASN A 82 -3.89 -15.93 -15.07
CA ASN A 82 -4.91 -15.33 -15.94
C ASN A 82 -5.19 -13.84 -15.65
N ARG A 83 -4.58 -13.25 -14.62
CA ARG A 83 -4.63 -11.82 -14.38
C ARG A 83 -3.42 -11.18 -15.05
N LYS A 84 -3.63 -10.55 -16.21
CA LYS A 84 -2.67 -9.60 -16.77
C LYS A 84 -2.46 -8.49 -15.72
N GLU A 85 -1.38 -8.55 -14.98
CA GLU A 85 -0.92 -7.41 -14.19
C GLU A 85 -0.68 -6.28 -15.20
N ALA A 86 -1.49 -5.23 -15.10
CA ALA A 86 -1.30 -4.04 -15.90
C ALA A 86 -0.09 -3.29 -15.32
N PHE A 87 1.10 -3.58 -15.85
CA PHE A 87 2.31 -2.84 -15.49
C PHE A 87 2.10 -1.34 -15.63
N LEU A 88 2.65 -0.58 -14.69
CA LEU A 88 2.69 0.87 -14.81
C LEU A 88 3.69 1.22 -15.94
N SER A 89 3.36 2.19 -16.78
CA SER A 89 4.33 2.75 -17.72
C SER A 89 5.40 3.53 -16.96
N THR A 90 6.58 3.75 -17.55
CA THR A 90 7.63 4.59 -16.98
C THR A 90 7.10 5.96 -16.54
N ALA A 91 6.26 6.59 -17.36
CA ALA A 91 5.62 7.85 -17.01
C ALA A 91 4.70 7.76 -15.77
N ALA A 92 4.00 6.64 -15.58
CA ALA A 92 3.16 6.41 -14.41
C ALA A 92 4.00 6.17 -13.15
N PHE A 93 5.15 5.47 -13.27
CA PHE A 93 6.11 5.31 -12.17
C PHE A 93 6.68 6.66 -11.72
N GLU A 94 7.08 7.53 -12.67
CA GLU A 94 7.60 8.86 -12.36
C GLU A 94 6.57 9.72 -11.62
N VAL A 95 5.32 9.74 -12.09
CA VAL A 95 4.21 10.47 -11.44
C VAL A 95 3.95 9.92 -10.04
N LEU A 96 3.92 8.60 -9.90
CA LEU A 96 3.70 7.94 -8.62
C LEU A 96 4.82 8.25 -7.63
N ALA A 97 6.08 8.25 -8.07
CA ALA A 97 7.23 8.64 -7.25
C ALA A 97 7.12 10.10 -6.79
N ILE A 98 6.80 11.04 -7.70
CA ILE A 98 6.61 12.45 -7.33
C ILE A 98 5.54 12.58 -6.23
N ILE A 99 4.42 11.86 -6.36
CA ILE A 99 3.36 11.87 -5.34
C ILE A 99 3.88 11.28 -4.03
N ALA A 100 4.53 10.13 -4.05
CA ALA A 100 4.99 9.43 -2.86
C ALA A 100 5.95 10.26 -2.00
N TYR A 101 6.86 10.99 -2.64
CA TYR A 101 7.85 11.82 -1.95
C TYR A 101 7.37 13.23 -1.55
N ASN A 102 6.29 13.74 -2.16
CA ASN A 102 5.85 15.11 -1.94
C ASN A 102 4.41 15.24 -1.41
N GLN A 103 3.78 14.13 -1.05
CA GLN A 103 2.40 14.12 -0.56
C GLN A 103 2.22 14.84 0.78
N PRO A 104 1.06 15.51 1.00
CA PRO A 104 -0.05 15.68 0.05
C PRO A 104 0.25 16.72 -1.04
N ILE A 105 -0.10 16.42 -2.31
CA ILE A 105 0.33 17.19 -3.49
C ILE A 105 -0.82 17.39 -4.49
N THR A 106 -0.82 18.50 -5.23
CA THR A 106 -1.83 18.78 -6.26
C THR A 106 -1.40 18.27 -7.65
N ARG A 107 -2.37 18.01 -8.55
CA ARG A 107 -2.08 17.66 -9.97
C ARG A 107 -1.22 18.71 -10.66
N GLY A 108 -1.51 19.99 -10.44
CA GLY A 108 -0.75 21.07 -11.05
C GLY A 108 0.72 21.07 -10.64
N TYR A 109 1.02 20.77 -9.37
CA TYR A 109 2.40 20.68 -8.92
C TYR A 109 3.11 19.46 -9.52
N VAL A 110 2.44 18.30 -9.61
CA VAL A 110 3.01 17.10 -10.27
C VAL A 110 3.34 17.40 -11.73
N SER A 111 2.41 18.06 -12.46
CA SER A 111 2.64 18.48 -13.85
C SER A 111 3.78 19.49 -13.97
N GLN A 112 3.92 20.40 -13.01
CA GLN A 112 5.02 21.38 -12.97
C GLN A 112 6.37 20.69 -12.77
N VAL A 113 6.47 19.71 -11.86
CA VAL A 113 7.72 18.95 -11.60
C VAL A 113 8.11 18.13 -12.83
N ARG A 114 7.15 17.50 -13.50
CA ARG A 114 7.42 16.73 -14.73
C ARG A 114 7.65 17.56 -15.98
N GLY A 115 7.21 18.81 -16.00
CA GLY A 115 7.22 19.66 -17.18
C GLY A 115 6.16 19.30 -18.24
N VAL A 116 5.26 18.36 -17.95
CA VAL A 116 4.18 17.91 -18.85
C VAL A 116 2.90 17.63 -18.07
N GLU A 117 1.73 17.75 -18.73
CA GLU A 117 0.43 17.46 -18.11
C GLU A 117 0.33 16.00 -17.67
N CYS A 118 -0.10 15.78 -16.41
CA CYS A 118 -0.13 14.47 -15.77
C CYS A 118 -1.52 14.04 -15.31
N GLY A 119 -2.57 14.81 -15.59
CA GLY A 119 -3.92 14.55 -15.10
C GLY A 119 -4.43 13.16 -15.38
N GLU A 120 -4.34 12.68 -16.63
CA GLU A 120 -4.79 11.35 -17.02
C GLU A 120 -4.00 10.21 -16.33
N ILE A 121 -2.71 10.44 -16.07
CA ILE A 121 -1.88 9.44 -15.37
C ILE A 121 -2.31 9.33 -13.93
N ILE A 122 -2.59 10.46 -13.27
CA ILE A 122 -3.07 10.49 -11.87
C ILE A 122 -4.44 9.80 -11.78
N ASP A 123 -5.36 10.05 -12.73
CA ASP A 123 -6.66 9.36 -12.77
C ASP A 123 -6.49 7.85 -12.88
N LYS A 124 -5.59 7.37 -13.74
CA LYS A 124 -5.28 5.92 -13.85
C LYS A 124 -4.64 5.33 -12.61
N LEU A 125 -3.81 6.10 -11.89
CA LEU A 125 -3.24 5.68 -10.61
C LEU A 125 -4.31 5.63 -9.52
N GLU A 126 -5.28 6.56 -9.53
CA GLU A 126 -6.45 6.57 -8.65
C GLU A 126 -7.37 5.37 -8.93
N GLU A 127 -7.66 5.05 -10.20
CA GLU A 127 -8.42 3.87 -10.63
C GLU A 127 -7.76 2.55 -10.20
N LYS A 128 -6.41 2.50 -10.19
CA LYS A 128 -5.64 1.35 -9.69
C LYS A 128 -5.55 1.29 -8.16
N GLY A 129 -6.07 2.28 -7.47
CA GLY A 129 -6.03 2.39 -6.02
C GLY A 129 -4.63 2.67 -5.45
N LEU A 130 -3.67 3.14 -6.26
CA LEU A 130 -2.31 3.46 -5.80
C LEU A 130 -2.22 4.86 -5.18
N VAL A 131 -3.08 5.78 -5.61
CA VAL A 131 -3.22 7.12 -5.05
C VAL A 131 -4.70 7.41 -4.76
N GLU A 132 -4.94 8.33 -3.83
CA GLU A 132 -6.30 8.77 -3.45
C GLU A 132 -6.34 10.27 -3.20
N GLU A 133 -7.54 10.89 -3.34
CA GLU A 133 -7.78 12.24 -2.87
C GLU A 133 -7.81 12.26 -1.34
N CYS A 134 -6.98 13.11 -0.73
CA CYS A 134 -6.92 13.25 0.73
C CYS A 134 -7.42 14.62 1.23
N GLY A 135 -7.90 15.46 0.34
CA GLY A 135 -8.44 16.78 0.68
C GLY A 135 -8.30 17.80 -0.44
N LYS A 136 -8.44 19.08 -0.10
CA LYS A 136 -8.28 20.20 -1.03
C LYS A 136 -7.35 21.25 -0.45
N LEU A 137 -6.48 21.81 -1.30
CA LEU A 137 -5.60 22.90 -0.91
C LEU A 137 -6.43 24.19 -0.74
N ASP A 138 -6.14 24.96 0.31
CA ASP A 138 -6.75 26.29 0.51
C ASP A 138 -6.05 27.34 -0.34
N ALA A 139 -6.39 27.36 -1.63
CA ALA A 139 -5.86 28.25 -2.65
C ALA A 139 -6.95 28.51 -3.71
N PRO A 140 -6.79 29.53 -4.56
CA PRO A 140 -7.74 29.79 -5.64
C PRO A 140 -8.00 28.54 -6.48
N GLY A 141 -9.28 28.23 -6.72
CA GLY A 141 -9.71 27.01 -7.41
C GLY A 141 -9.77 25.74 -6.52
N ARG A 142 -9.34 25.81 -5.23
CA ARG A 142 -9.36 24.71 -4.25
C ARG A 142 -8.97 23.35 -4.85
N PRO A 143 -7.75 23.22 -5.43
CA PRO A 143 -7.36 22.01 -6.13
C PRO A 143 -7.31 20.80 -5.19
N ARG A 144 -7.65 19.61 -5.73
CA ARG A 144 -7.58 18.32 -5.03
C ARG A 144 -6.14 18.01 -4.62
N LEU A 145 -5.97 17.48 -3.41
CA LEU A 145 -4.71 16.96 -2.89
C LEU A 145 -4.72 15.44 -2.98
N PHE A 146 -3.60 14.88 -3.38
CA PHE A 146 -3.41 13.44 -3.56
C PHE A 146 -2.31 12.91 -2.64
N ARG A 147 -2.50 11.66 -2.22
CA ARG A 147 -1.52 10.87 -1.48
C ARG A 147 -1.52 9.42 -1.94
N THR A 148 -0.51 8.66 -1.56
CA THR A 148 -0.45 7.21 -1.75
C THR A 148 -1.38 6.49 -0.77
N THR A 149 -1.76 5.25 -1.11
CA THR A 149 -2.67 4.40 -0.36
C THR A 149 -1.94 3.24 0.33
N PRO A 150 -2.61 2.46 1.20
CA PRO A 150 -2.08 1.19 1.68
C PRO A 150 -1.80 0.16 0.57
N GLU A 151 -2.55 0.22 -0.54
CA GLU A 151 -2.30 -0.62 -1.72
C GLU A 151 -0.95 -0.28 -2.37
N PHE A 152 -0.56 1.00 -2.41
CA PHE A 152 0.79 1.41 -2.82
C PHE A 152 1.85 0.72 -1.96
N LEU A 153 1.74 0.78 -0.63
CA LEU A 153 2.68 0.12 0.27
C LEU A 153 2.77 -1.39 -0.01
N ARG A 154 1.61 -2.03 -0.21
CA ARG A 154 1.54 -3.47 -0.52
C ARG A 154 2.25 -3.81 -1.83
N VAL A 155 1.99 -3.06 -2.90
CA VAL A 155 2.57 -3.29 -4.23
C VAL A 155 4.09 -3.13 -4.22
N PHE A 156 4.60 -2.14 -3.47
CA PHE A 156 6.04 -1.86 -3.36
C PHE A 156 6.72 -2.63 -2.22
N GLY A 157 5.98 -3.46 -1.48
CA GLY A 157 6.54 -4.29 -0.40
C GLY A 157 7.02 -3.48 0.80
N LEU A 158 6.43 -2.30 1.03
CA LEU A 158 6.76 -1.37 2.12
C LEU A 158 5.78 -1.55 3.28
N SER A 159 6.24 -1.36 4.51
CA SER A 159 5.37 -1.32 5.70
C SER A 159 4.96 0.11 6.05
N ALA A 160 5.75 1.09 5.64
CA ALA A 160 5.48 2.52 5.84
C ALA A 160 6.22 3.37 4.79
N LEU A 161 5.75 4.62 4.59
CA LEU A 161 6.39 5.58 3.68
C LEU A 161 7.84 5.94 4.08
N SER A 162 8.17 5.82 5.36
CA SER A 162 9.54 6.04 5.86
C SER A 162 10.57 5.03 5.37
N GLU A 163 10.11 3.92 4.76
CA GLU A 163 10.98 2.91 4.13
C GLU A 163 11.34 3.25 2.67
N LEU A 164 10.76 4.34 2.13
CA LEU A 164 11.19 4.84 0.81
C LEU A 164 12.66 5.27 0.86
N PRO A 165 13.48 4.90 -0.17
CA PRO A 165 14.87 5.33 -0.26
C PRO A 165 15.00 6.85 -0.21
N ASN A 166 16.04 7.38 0.42
CA ASN A 166 16.34 8.81 0.30
C ASN A 166 16.74 9.15 -1.14
N LEU A 167 16.24 10.27 -1.66
CA LEU A 167 16.55 10.71 -3.03
C LEU A 167 18.05 10.97 -3.23
N GLU A 168 18.79 11.30 -2.16
CA GLU A 168 20.25 11.52 -2.18
C GLU A 168 21.04 10.20 -2.29
N ASP A 169 20.45 9.07 -1.89
CA ASP A 169 21.07 7.75 -1.92
C ASP A 169 20.83 7.00 -3.24
N ILE A 170 20.02 7.55 -4.15
CA ILE A 170 19.70 6.94 -5.44
C ILE A 170 20.75 7.36 -6.47
N GLU A 171 21.75 6.49 -6.69
CA GLU A 171 22.67 6.66 -7.83
C GLU A 171 21.89 6.48 -9.15
N PRO A 172 22.13 7.35 -10.16
CA PRO A 172 21.35 7.34 -11.42
C PRO A 172 21.40 6.00 -12.18
N ASP A 173 22.45 5.21 -12.02
CA ASP A 173 22.61 3.90 -12.68
C ASP A 173 21.80 2.75 -12.02
N ASN A 174 21.41 2.90 -10.74
CA ASN A 174 20.64 1.87 -10.02
C ASN A 174 19.11 2.04 -10.13
N ALA A 175 18.64 3.20 -10.56
CA ALA A 175 17.19 3.47 -10.66
C ALA A 175 16.50 2.56 -11.69
N GLN A 176 17.19 2.17 -12.77
CA GLN A 176 16.64 1.26 -13.78
C GLN A 176 16.59 -0.21 -13.31
N LEU A 177 17.57 -0.66 -12.54
CA LEU A 177 17.62 -2.04 -12.04
C LEU A 177 16.56 -2.33 -10.97
N GLN A 178 16.26 -1.35 -10.11
CA GLN A 178 15.20 -1.51 -9.08
C GLN A 178 13.79 -1.55 -9.67
N ILE A 179 13.55 -0.87 -10.78
CA ILE A 179 12.26 -0.91 -11.49
C ILE A 179 12.03 -2.30 -12.13
N GLU A 180 13.08 -2.97 -12.61
CA GLU A 180 12.99 -4.30 -13.20
C GLU A 180 12.74 -5.39 -12.15
N GLU A 181 13.26 -5.27 -10.92
CA GLU A 181 13.03 -6.23 -9.83
C GLU A 181 11.61 -6.15 -9.24
N VAL A 182 10.98 -5.00 -9.24
CA VAL A 182 9.58 -4.82 -8.78
C VAL A 182 8.58 -5.28 -9.83
N THR A 183 9.00 -5.41 -11.11
CA THR A 183 8.14 -5.79 -12.24
C THR A 183 8.26 -7.25 -12.67
N GLN A 184 9.10 -8.06 -11.99
CA GLN A 184 9.20 -9.51 -12.18
C GLN A 184 8.45 -10.27 -11.08
#